data_29568d754635bed70cd09d43a125450a
#
_entry.id   29568d754635bed70cd09d43a125450a
#
_cell.length_a   1.000
_cell.length_b   1.000
_cell.length_c   1.000
_cell.angle_alpha   90.00
_cell.angle_beta   90.00
_cell.angle_gamma   90.00
#
_symmetry.space_group_name_H-M   'P 1'
#
loop_
_entity.id
_entity.type
_entity.pdbx_description
1 polymer ?
#
loop_
_entity_poly.entity_id
_entity_poly.type
_entity_poly.pdbx_seq_one_letter_code
_entity_poly.pdbx_strand_id
1 'polypeptide(L)'
;MADIGDDAEFGNEDDELKPWERQFDVRPGGSAAGLDLSGMELGGDLSGIDFRKAILGGWDPVDEDETYGPGGTPDVQYTDFSGANLTGANFSGQDLSGLLFVGAVLQGANLSRCSLGADFTDADLSGANLRGASGIDEGDFSGAIVDDVKGLSAENRELLEELV
;
A
#
# COMPACT_ATOMS: atom_id res chain seq x y z
N MET A 1 28.13 -44.57 33.72
CA MET A 1 26.96 -44.31 34.51
C MET A 1 26.53 -42.87 34.30
N ALA A 2 25.44 -42.73 33.56
CA ALA A 2 24.60 -41.55 33.36
C ALA A 2 25.36 -40.30 32.90
N ASP A 3 25.42 -39.96 31.68
CA ASP A 3 24.43 -39.52 30.74
C ASP A 3 23.39 -38.62 31.37
N ILE A 4 23.45 -37.39 30.98
CA ILE A 4 22.32 -36.54 30.72
C ILE A 4 22.70 -35.55 29.66
N GLY A 5 22.29 -35.89 28.47
CA GLY A 5 22.08 -34.87 27.45
C GLY A 5 21.10 -33.85 27.97
N ASP A 6 21.52 -32.63 28.01
CA ASP A 6 20.65 -31.50 28.10
C ASP A 6 20.65 -30.85 26.72
N ASP A 7 19.84 -31.46 25.88
CA ASP A 7 19.42 -30.85 24.61
C ASP A 7 18.52 -29.66 24.96
N ALA A 8 19.17 -28.58 25.35
CA ALA A 8 18.52 -27.28 25.25
C ALA A 8 18.23 -27.06 23.76
N GLU A 9 17.07 -27.51 23.34
CA GLU A 9 16.43 -27.01 22.16
C GLU A 9 16.33 -25.49 22.33
N PHE A 10 17.37 -24.80 21.88
CA PHE A 10 17.20 -23.41 21.47
C PHE A 10 16.18 -23.48 20.35
N GLY A 11 14.96 -23.16 20.69
CA GLY A 11 13.93 -22.90 19.70
C GLY A 11 14.53 -21.97 18.67
N ASN A 12 14.75 -22.49 17.49
CA ASN A 12 14.79 -21.69 16.30
C ASN A 12 13.42 -21.01 16.24
N GLU A 13 13.33 -19.86 16.86
CA GLU A 13 12.46 -18.83 16.34
C GLU A 13 13.09 -18.44 15.00
N ASP A 14 13.10 -19.39 14.07
CA ASP A 14 13.11 -19.04 12.67
C ASP A 14 11.87 -18.17 12.52
N ASP A 15 12.12 -16.90 12.59
CA ASP A 15 11.25 -15.85 12.10
C ASP A 15 10.88 -16.34 10.70
N GLU A 16 9.80 -17.12 10.61
CA GLU A 16 9.30 -17.60 9.34
C GLU A 16 8.74 -16.35 8.65
N LEU A 17 9.67 -15.66 7.95
CA LEU A 17 9.30 -14.61 7.01
C LEU A 17 8.10 -15.14 6.24
N LYS A 18 7.01 -14.45 6.33
CA LYS A 18 5.79 -14.79 5.61
C LYS A 18 6.15 -15.05 4.15
N PRO A 19 5.48 -15.95 3.44
CA PRO A 19 5.86 -16.34 2.07
C PRO A 19 6.13 -15.16 1.13
N TRP A 20 5.45 -14.05 1.35
CA TRP A 20 5.63 -12.81 0.59
C TRP A 20 6.92 -12.06 0.97
N GLU A 21 7.38 -12.11 2.22
CA GLU A 21 8.66 -11.51 2.66
C GLU A 21 9.86 -12.16 2.00
N ARG A 22 9.74 -13.41 1.56
CA ARG A 22 10.77 -14.15 0.81
C ARG A 22 10.80 -13.79 -0.68
N GLN A 23 9.69 -13.28 -1.21
CA GLN A 23 9.57 -12.88 -2.63
C GLN A 23 9.81 -11.40 -2.85
N PHE A 24 9.77 -10.62 -1.78
CA PHE A 24 9.93 -9.18 -1.80
C PHE A 24 11.39 -8.81 -1.53
N ASP A 25 12.07 -8.28 -2.52
CA ASP A 25 13.25 -7.47 -2.26
C ASP A 25 12.77 -6.07 -1.81
N VAL A 26 12.23 -6.01 -0.59
CA VAL A 26 11.68 -4.80 0.04
C VAL A 26 12.77 -3.80 0.43
N ARG A 27 13.91 -3.81 -0.26
CA ARG A 27 14.91 -2.79 -0.05
C ARG A 27 14.46 -1.47 -0.64
N PRO A 28 14.68 -0.35 0.05
CA PRO A 28 14.44 0.97 -0.50
C PRO A 28 14.97 1.10 -1.94
N GLY A 29 14.15 1.59 -2.86
CA GLY A 29 14.49 1.71 -4.27
C GLY A 29 14.34 0.44 -5.11
N GLY A 30 13.80 -0.63 -4.56
CA GLY A 30 13.49 -1.87 -5.28
C GLY A 30 12.30 -1.75 -6.25
N SER A 31 11.86 -2.88 -6.81
CA SER A 31 10.69 -2.94 -7.70
C SER A 31 9.75 -4.06 -7.31
N ALA A 32 8.48 -3.71 -7.21
CA ALA A 32 7.36 -4.63 -6.99
C ALA A 32 6.61 -4.98 -8.30
N ALA A 33 7.19 -4.64 -9.45
CA ALA A 33 6.53 -4.83 -10.74
C ALA A 33 6.18 -6.30 -10.99
N GLY A 34 4.90 -6.57 -11.22
CA GLY A 34 4.37 -7.90 -11.49
C GLY A 34 4.14 -8.77 -10.25
N LEU A 35 4.34 -8.23 -9.05
CA LEU A 35 3.98 -8.92 -7.82
C LEU A 35 2.50 -8.70 -7.52
N ASP A 36 1.87 -9.73 -7.01
CA ASP A 36 0.52 -9.66 -6.46
C ASP A 36 0.63 -9.40 -4.95
N LEU A 37 0.16 -8.22 -4.53
CA LEU A 37 0.20 -7.70 -3.18
C LEU A 37 -1.20 -7.53 -2.59
N SER A 38 -2.19 -8.02 -3.30
CA SER A 38 -3.59 -7.91 -2.89
C SER A 38 -3.80 -8.48 -1.48
N GLY A 39 -4.46 -7.73 -0.62
CA GLY A 39 -4.74 -8.13 0.76
C GLY A 39 -3.53 -8.19 1.70
N MET A 40 -2.37 -7.68 1.29
CA MET A 40 -1.20 -7.63 2.16
C MET A 40 -1.15 -6.35 3.00
N GLU A 41 -0.68 -6.50 4.23
CA GLU A 41 -0.27 -5.38 5.08
C GLU A 41 1.22 -5.11 4.86
N LEU A 42 1.55 -3.96 4.31
CA LEU A 42 2.90 -3.59 3.90
C LEU A 42 3.39 -2.38 4.72
N GLY A 43 4.01 -2.65 5.85
CA GLY A 43 4.59 -1.63 6.72
C GLY A 43 6.10 -1.47 6.54
N GLY A 44 6.69 -0.55 7.30
CA GLY A 44 8.12 -0.33 7.33
C GLY A 44 8.65 0.63 6.28
N ASP A 45 9.92 0.48 5.89
CA ASP A 45 10.56 1.37 4.91
C ASP A 45 10.44 0.84 3.49
N LEU A 46 9.50 1.40 2.75
CA LEU A 46 9.21 1.11 1.34
C LEU A 46 9.61 2.30 0.44
N SER A 47 10.53 3.15 0.92
CA SER A 47 10.92 4.37 0.21
C SER A 47 11.52 4.08 -1.16
N GLY A 48 11.11 4.85 -2.17
CA GLY A 48 11.61 4.75 -3.53
C GLY A 48 11.23 3.48 -4.30
N ILE A 49 10.40 2.59 -3.73
CA ILE A 49 9.98 1.37 -4.43
C ILE A 49 9.13 1.72 -5.65
N ASP A 50 9.34 0.96 -6.72
CA ASP A 50 8.54 1.06 -7.93
C ASP A 50 7.36 0.06 -7.88
N PHE A 51 6.17 0.57 -7.61
CA PHE A 51 4.92 -0.21 -7.57
C PHE A 51 4.18 -0.23 -8.90
N ARG A 52 4.74 0.36 -9.95
CA ARG A 52 4.10 0.29 -11.27
C ARG A 52 3.97 -1.18 -11.70
N LYS A 53 2.77 -1.56 -12.14
CA LYS A 53 2.44 -2.94 -12.54
C LYS A 53 2.43 -3.97 -11.39
N ALA A 54 2.51 -3.54 -10.14
CA ALA A 54 2.10 -4.40 -9.02
C ALA A 54 0.58 -4.56 -9.05
N ILE A 55 0.09 -5.70 -8.59
CA ILE A 55 -1.34 -5.90 -8.33
C ILE A 55 -1.54 -5.52 -6.86
N LEU A 56 -2.30 -4.42 -6.62
CA LEU A 56 -2.47 -3.83 -5.29
C LEU A 56 -3.86 -4.08 -4.69
N GLY A 57 -4.73 -4.65 -5.46
CA GLY A 57 -6.08 -4.98 -5.07
C GLY A 57 -6.82 -5.50 -6.29
N GLY A 58 -7.89 -6.20 -6.07
CA GLY A 58 -8.69 -6.75 -7.13
C GLY A 58 -9.65 -7.79 -6.58
N TRP A 59 -10.51 -8.20 -7.46
CA TRP A 59 -11.37 -9.32 -7.23
C TRP A 59 -10.52 -10.59 -7.31
N ASP A 60 -10.35 -11.30 -6.19
CA ASP A 60 -9.87 -12.67 -6.24
C ASP A 60 -10.94 -13.48 -6.98
N PRO A 61 -10.66 -14.02 -8.15
CA PRO A 61 -11.56 -14.99 -8.74
C PRO A 61 -11.54 -16.21 -7.82
N VAL A 62 -12.44 -16.18 -6.82
CA VAL A 62 -12.73 -17.32 -5.96
C VAL A 62 -12.70 -18.59 -6.81
N ASP A 63 -11.90 -19.56 -6.37
CA ASP A 63 -12.01 -20.93 -6.83
C ASP A 63 -13.51 -21.25 -7.02
N GLU A 64 -13.87 -21.75 -8.20
CA GLU A 64 -15.27 -22.00 -8.61
C GLU A 64 -16.03 -22.92 -7.63
N ASP A 65 -15.40 -23.35 -6.53
CA ASP A 65 -15.91 -24.30 -5.54
C ASP A 65 -16.18 -23.69 -4.15
N GLU A 66 -15.86 -22.43 -3.90
CA GLU A 66 -16.22 -21.75 -2.65
C GLU A 66 -17.52 -20.96 -2.82
N THR A 67 -18.60 -21.60 -2.38
CA THR A 67 -19.91 -20.98 -2.22
C THR A 67 -19.81 -19.72 -1.37
N TYR A 68 -20.24 -18.59 -1.94
CA TYR A 68 -20.50 -17.34 -1.22
C TYR A 68 -21.11 -17.61 0.15
N GLY A 69 -20.43 -17.17 1.21
CA GLY A 69 -21.03 -17.15 2.54
C GLY A 69 -22.37 -16.40 2.54
N PRO A 70 -23.20 -16.56 3.55
CA PRO A 70 -24.53 -15.96 3.60
C PRO A 70 -24.46 -14.43 3.68
N GLY A 71 -24.26 -13.79 2.52
CA GLY A 71 -24.11 -12.35 2.37
C GLY A 71 -23.61 -11.94 0.98
N GLY A 72 -23.00 -12.84 0.23
CA GLY A 72 -22.80 -12.75 -1.23
C GLY A 72 -21.99 -11.56 -1.74
N THR A 73 -21.16 -10.90 -0.93
CA THR A 73 -20.21 -9.89 -1.40
C THR A 73 -18.86 -10.55 -1.67
N PRO A 74 -18.25 -10.33 -2.85
CA PRO A 74 -16.88 -10.75 -3.07
C PRO A 74 -15.98 -10.13 -2.01
N ASP A 75 -15.10 -10.94 -1.42
CA ASP A 75 -14.10 -10.44 -0.49
C ASP A 75 -13.03 -9.71 -1.32
N VAL A 76 -13.17 -8.40 -1.42
CA VAL A 76 -12.21 -7.57 -2.15
C VAL A 76 -11.06 -7.29 -1.19
N GLN A 77 -9.92 -7.91 -1.44
CA GLN A 77 -8.72 -7.70 -0.63
C GLN A 77 -7.91 -6.54 -1.21
N TYR A 78 -7.75 -5.50 -0.43
CA TYR A 78 -6.92 -4.35 -0.77
C TYR A 78 -5.59 -4.40 -0.03
N THR A 79 -4.53 -3.89 -0.66
CA THR A 79 -3.23 -3.73 0.01
C THR A 79 -3.32 -2.62 1.06
N ASP A 80 -2.79 -2.88 2.24
CA ASP A 80 -2.72 -1.93 3.35
C ASP A 80 -1.28 -1.42 3.51
N PHE A 81 -1.09 -0.12 3.27
CA PHE A 81 0.17 0.62 3.45
C PHE A 81 0.14 1.53 4.67
N SER A 82 -0.79 1.31 5.61
CA SER A 82 -0.93 2.17 6.78
C SER A 82 0.37 2.25 7.58
N GLY A 83 0.80 3.48 7.89
CA GLY A 83 2.03 3.76 8.60
C GLY A 83 3.33 3.45 7.85
N ALA A 84 3.28 3.02 6.59
CA ALA A 84 4.48 2.74 5.80
C ALA A 84 5.24 4.02 5.42
N ASN A 85 6.56 3.93 5.32
CA ASN A 85 7.37 4.96 4.69
C ASN A 85 7.45 4.71 3.19
N LEU A 86 6.72 5.49 2.41
CA LEU A 86 6.61 5.46 0.96
C LEU A 86 7.26 6.69 0.30
N THR A 87 8.20 7.33 0.99
CA THR A 87 8.91 8.51 0.48
C THR A 87 9.52 8.23 -0.90
N GLY A 88 9.14 9.01 -1.90
CA GLY A 88 9.62 8.86 -3.27
C GLY A 88 9.17 7.60 -4.00
N ALA A 89 8.28 6.79 -3.44
CA ALA A 89 7.72 5.60 -4.10
C ALA A 89 7.00 5.96 -5.40
N ASN A 90 6.94 5.01 -6.33
CA ASN A 90 6.36 5.24 -7.65
C ASN A 90 5.12 4.36 -7.88
N PHE A 91 3.96 4.98 -7.81
CA PHE A 91 2.66 4.37 -8.10
C PHE A 91 2.07 4.82 -9.44
N SER A 92 2.82 5.55 -10.26
CA SER A 92 2.24 6.23 -11.42
C SER A 92 1.40 5.32 -12.31
N GLY A 93 0.18 5.75 -12.59
CA GLY A 93 -0.78 5.03 -13.43
C GLY A 93 -1.51 3.88 -12.75
N GLN A 94 -1.34 3.70 -11.43
CA GLN A 94 -2.06 2.69 -10.66
C GLN A 94 -3.47 3.17 -10.27
N ASP A 95 -4.37 2.24 -10.14
CA ASP A 95 -5.64 2.43 -9.45
C ASP A 95 -5.41 2.16 -7.96
N LEU A 96 -5.57 3.20 -7.14
CA LEU A 96 -5.40 3.10 -5.69
C LEU A 96 -6.73 3.03 -4.95
N SER A 97 -7.84 2.93 -5.69
CA SER A 97 -9.18 2.92 -5.09
C SER A 97 -9.33 1.78 -4.08
N GLY A 98 -9.77 2.12 -2.89
CA GLY A 98 -9.97 1.19 -1.77
C GLY A 98 -8.70 0.81 -1.00
N LEU A 99 -7.50 1.23 -1.43
CA LEU A 99 -6.27 0.98 -0.68
C LEU A 99 -6.23 1.82 0.60
N LEU A 100 -5.43 1.36 1.58
CA LEU A 100 -5.25 2.05 2.85
C LEU A 100 -3.84 2.66 2.91
N PHE A 101 -3.77 3.98 3.14
CA PHE A 101 -2.54 4.75 3.37
C PHE A 101 -2.61 5.56 4.67
N VAL A 102 -3.39 5.09 5.65
CA VAL A 102 -3.62 5.81 6.91
C VAL A 102 -2.28 6.07 7.61
N GLY A 103 -1.96 7.34 7.84
CA GLY A 103 -0.70 7.73 8.47
C GLY A 103 0.57 7.39 7.68
N ALA A 104 0.47 7.00 6.41
CA ALA A 104 1.61 6.70 5.57
C ALA A 104 2.42 7.96 5.19
N VAL A 105 3.74 7.81 5.01
CA VAL A 105 4.61 8.89 4.57
C VAL A 105 4.85 8.78 3.06
N LEU A 106 4.16 9.61 2.26
CA LEU A 106 4.20 9.65 0.80
C LEU A 106 4.98 10.85 0.25
N GLN A 107 5.90 11.41 1.05
CA GLN A 107 6.66 12.60 0.68
C GLN A 107 7.37 12.44 -0.67
N GLY A 108 7.07 13.32 -1.62
CA GLY A 108 7.67 13.30 -2.94
C GLY A 108 7.31 12.06 -3.79
N ALA A 109 6.36 11.24 -3.36
CA ALA A 109 5.92 10.06 -4.12
C ALA A 109 5.34 10.46 -5.48
N ASN A 110 5.46 9.56 -6.45
CA ASN A 110 4.89 9.75 -7.77
C ASN A 110 3.53 9.05 -7.87
N LEU A 111 2.47 9.82 -7.72
CA LEU A 111 1.07 9.42 -7.83
C LEU A 111 0.45 9.94 -9.15
N SER A 112 1.27 10.25 -10.15
CA SER A 112 0.77 10.78 -11.40
C SER A 112 -0.11 9.79 -12.13
N ARG A 113 -1.27 10.25 -12.63
CA ARG A 113 -2.26 9.45 -13.36
C ARG A 113 -2.85 8.29 -12.53
N CYS A 114 -2.80 8.37 -11.22
CA CYS A 114 -3.49 7.42 -10.35
C CYS A 114 -4.97 7.77 -10.22
N SER A 115 -5.79 6.77 -9.91
CA SER A 115 -7.07 6.99 -9.24
C SER A 115 -6.82 7.06 -7.73
N LEU A 116 -7.32 8.11 -7.06
CA LEU A 116 -7.02 8.42 -5.65
C LEU A 116 -8.19 8.11 -4.71
N GLY A 117 -9.09 7.21 -5.09
CA GLY A 117 -10.22 6.77 -4.24
C GLY A 117 -9.79 5.89 -3.06
N ALA A 118 -8.69 6.22 -2.40
CA ALA A 118 -8.06 5.52 -1.28
C ALA A 118 -8.28 6.25 0.03
N ASP A 119 -7.96 5.60 1.15
CA ASP A 119 -7.93 6.22 2.46
C ASP A 119 -6.52 6.78 2.75
N PHE A 120 -6.40 8.11 2.69
CA PHE A 120 -5.19 8.87 3.00
C PHE A 120 -5.28 9.61 4.34
N THR A 121 -6.18 9.17 5.25
CA THR A 121 -6.33 9.79 6.56
C THR A 121 -4.97 9.92 7.25
N ASP A 122 -4.66 11.14 7.73
CA ASP A 122 -3.39 11.47 8.39
C ASP A 122 -2.10 11.18 7.57
N ALA A 123 -2.20 10.92 6.27
CA ALA A 123 -1.04 10.66 5.42
C ALA A 123 -0.25 11.95 5.11
N ASP A 124 1.07 11.83 4.94
CA ASP A 124 1.93 12.94 4.51
C ASP A 124 2.23 12.85 3.01
N LEU A 125 1.54 13.64 2.21
CA LEU A 125 1.69 13.75 0.76
C LEU A 125 2.57 14.93 0.33
N SER A 126 3.33 15.54 1.25
CA SER A 126 4.13 16.73 0.97
C SER A 126 5.03 16.54 -0.26
N GLY A 127 4.92 17.45 -1.21
CA GLY A 127 5.70 17.43 -2.45
C GLY A 127 5.37 16.29 -3.42
N ALA A 128 4.35 15.47 -3.15
CA ALA A 128 3.93 14.39 -4.04
C ALA A 128 3.50 14.93 -5.42
N ASN A 129 3.72 14.12 -6.46
CA ASN A 129 3.33 14.45 -7.83
C ASN A 129 1.97 13.82 -8.15
N LEU A 130 0.93 14.65 -8.23
CA LEU A 130 -0.46 14.27 -8.52
C LEU A 130 -0.87 14.62 -9.97
N ARG A 131 0.08 14.80 -10.88
CA ARG A 131 -0.22 15.21 -12.26
C ARG A 131 -1.14 14.23 -12.96
N GLY A 132 -2.34 14.69 -13.33
CA GLY A 132 -3.33 13.88 -14.05
C GLY A 132 -3.97 12.80 -13.17
N ALA A 133 -3.84 12.90 -11.87
CA ALA A 133 -4.59 12.08 -10.93
C ALA A 133 -6.10 12.44 -10.98
N SER A 134 -6.93 11.45 -10.68
CA SER A 134 -8.40 11.53 -10.66
C SER A 134 -8.95 10.89 -9.38
N GLY A 135 -10.26 11.02 -9.13
CA GLY A 135 -10.91 10.40 -7.97
C GLY A 135 -10.52 11.02 -6.63
N ILE A 136 -10.12 12.29 -6.61
CA ILE A 136 -9.83 13.04 -5.37
C ILE A 136 -11.08 13.14 -4.51
N ASP A 137 -12.24 13.31 -5.12
CA ASP A 137 -13.55 13.35 -4.47
C ASP A 137 -14.05 12.00 -3.96
N GLU A 138 -13.38 10.92 -4.32
CA GLU A 138 -13.68 9.56 -3.90
C GLU A 138 -12.79 9.08 -2.74
N GLY A 139 -11.67 9.80 -2.48
CA GLY A 139 -10.71 9.47 -1.42
C GLY A 139 -11.03 10.17 -0.10
N ASP A 140 -10.49 9.63 0.99
CA ASP A 140 -10.49 10.27 2.30
C ASP A 140 -9.12 10.90 2.58
N PHE A 141 -9.08 12.23 2.65
CA PHE A 141 -7.86 13.00 2.94
C PHE A 141 -7.90 13.69 4.30
N SER A 142 -8.80 13.27 5.19
CA SER A 142 -8.97 13.88 6.51
C SER A 142 -7.65 13.91 7.28
N GLY A 143 -7.19 15.11 7.66
CA GLY A 143 -5.92 15.30 8.38
C GLY A 143 -4.66 15.07 7.55
N ALA A 144 -4.76 14.80 6.25
CA ALA A 144 -3.60 14.61 5.40
C ALA A 144 -2.79 15.91 5.23
N ILE A 145 -1.47 15.79 5.12
CA ILE A 145 -0.57 16.90 4.82
C ILE A 145 -0.34 16.94 3.31
N VAL A 146 -0.76 18.04 2.66
CA VAL A 146 -0.72 18.20 1.21
C VAL A 146 0.16 19.37 0.75
N ASP A 147 1.14 19.73 1.57
CA ASP A 147 2.06 20.84 1.29
C ASP A 147 2.85 20.59 -0.01
N ASP A 148 2.95 21.62 -0.84
CA ASP A 148 3.75 21.59 -2.07
C ASP A 148 3.41 20.43 -3.05
N VAL A 149 2.22 19.85 -3.00
CA VAL A 149 1.76 18.86 -4.00
C VAL A 149 1.80 19.44 -5.40
N LYS A 150 2.22 18.63 -6.36
CA LYS A 150 2.49 19.08 -7.74
C LYS A 150 1.50 18.52 -8.74
N GLY A 151 1.28 19.27 -9.81
CA GLY A 151 0.61 18.77 -11.00
C GLY A 151 -0.90 18.76 -10.96
N LEU A 152 -1.53 19.29 -9.91
CA LEU A 152 -2.98 19.47 -9.84
C LEU A 152 -3.45 20.66 -10.71
N SER A 153 -4.64 20.53 -11.30
CA SER A 153 -5.40 21.65 -11.81
C SER A 153 -5.83 22.58 -10.66
N ALA A 154 -6.24 23.81 -10.99
CA ALA A 154 -6.73 24.73 -9.96
C ALA A 154 -7.98 24.16 -9.25
N GLU A 155 -8.88 23.54 -9.99
CA GLU A 155 -10.09 22.89 -9.48
C GLU A 155 -9.76 21.74 -8.50
N ASN A 156 -8.87 20.83 -8.90
CA ASN A 156 -8.48 19.69 -8.06
C ASN A 156 -7.68 20.12 -6.83
N ARG A 157 -6.98 21.25 -6.92
CA ARG A 157 -6.28 21.82 -5.76
C ARG A 157 -7.26 22.36 -4.72
N GLU A 158 -8.25 23.15 -5.19
CA GLU A 158 -9.30 23.69 -4.35
C GLU A 158 -10.08 22.56 -3.67
N LEU A 159 -10.45 21.52 -4.43
CA LEU A 159 -11.11 20.33 -3.91
C LEU A 159 -10.27 19.63 -2.83
N LEU A 160 -8.98 19.40 -3.08
CA LEU A 160 -8.10 18.74 -2.12
C LEU A 160 -7.93 19.56 -0.83
N GLU A 161 -7.83 20.90 -0.95
CA GLU A 161 -7.73 21.82 0.19
C GLU A 161 -9.03 21.86 1.03
N GLU A 162 -10.17 21.46 0.47
CA GLU A 162 -11.44 21.33 1.20
C GLU A 162 -11.58 19.98 1.93
N LEU A 163 -10.82 18.96 1.52
CA LEU A 163 -10.92 17.59 2.03
C LEU A 163 -9.93 17.26 3.17
N VAL A 164 -8.94 18.12 3.42
CA VAL A 164 -7.89 17.89 4.43
C VAL A 164 -8.23 18.45 5.82
#